data_675245e404abf30b8cae7ce7d8477a15
#
_entry.id   675245e404abf30b8cae7ce7d8477a15
#
_cell.length_a   1.000
_cell.length_b   1.000
_cell.length_c   1.000
_cell.angle_alpha   90.00
_cell.angle_beta   90.00
_cell.angle_gamma   90.00
#
_symmetry.space_group_name_H-M   'P 1'
#
loop_
_entity.id
_entity.type
_entity.pdbx_description
1 polymer ?
#
loop_
_entity_poly.entity_id
_entity_poly.type
_entity_poly.pdbx_seq_one_letter_code
_entity_poly.pdbx_strand_id
1 'polypeptide(L)'
;MKKISLSAAVMSLVFSAVASATPAMTVLTVNTADPLAYAEWTKSSGEAIAKSVGAGAGGICLSSGGYYNPGELYYWHLFDSHASAMGANSYNKTVMGELKKLDVPRVVNRSDVYSVVMPSAGSYSRGDTFANWNVVVETDQPAAYMAGLQRMQAAATDNGFGDISFTGYAFQTGPEAGNMMIVVQGPSGDRVGAFLDESSSDWAAPIMAEFSGMRKLKHGFTMTCEVVYAAM
;
A
#
# COMPACT_ATOMS: atom_id res chain seq x y z
N MET A 1 23.58 -50.24 -50.70
CA MET A 1 23.66 -49.73 -49.33
C MET A 1 23.21 -48.27 -49.32
N LYS A 2 21.97 -47.95 -48.95
CA LYS A 2 21.43 -46.60 -48.88
C LYS A 2 21.61 -46.04 -47.45
N LYS A 3 22.36 -44.94 -47.31
CA LYS A 3 22.52 -44.22 -46.05
C LYS A 3 21.28 -43.32 -45.81
N ILE A 4 20.52 -43.61 -44.78
CA ILE A 4 19.44 -42.75 -44.32
C ILE A 4 20.01 -41.74 -43.33
N SER A 5 19.95 -40.45 -43.73
CA SER A 5 20.40 -39.34 -42.92
C SER A 5 19.19 -38.86 -42.04
N LEU A 6 19.30 -39.06 -40.73
CA LEU A 6 18.29 -38.65 -39.76
C LEU A 6 18.61 -37.19 -39.34
N SER A 7 17.83 -36.22 -39.85
CA SER A 7 17.95 -34.82 -39.42
C SER A 7 17.08 -34.66 -38.16
N ALA A 8 17.73 -34.46 -37.01
CA ALA A 8 17.05 -34.10 -35.76
C ALA A 8 16.72 -32.61 -35.79
N ALA A 9 15.45 -32.28 -35.91
CA ALA A 9 14.94 -30.91 -35.70
C ALA A 9 14.88 -30.61 -34.21
N VAL A 10 15.80 -29.77 -33.74
CA VAL A 10 15.73 -29.24 -32.36
C VAL A 10 14.66 -28.15 -32.32
N MET A 11 13.51 -28.46 -31.74
CA MET A 11 12.41 -27.52 -31.53
C MET A 11 12.72 -26.72 -30.25
N SER A 12 13.29 -25.53 -30.40
CA SER A 12 13.55 -24.59 -29.28
C SER A 12 12.20 -24.04 -28.77
N LEU A 13 11.73 -24.56 -27.62
CA LEU A 13 10.61 -24.00 -26.87
C LEU A 13 11.09 -22.67 -26.25
N VAL A 14 10.72 -21.56 -26.86
CA VAL A 14 10.87 -20.22 -26.26
C VAL A 14 9.80 -20.08 -25.19
N PHE A 15 10.16 -20.31 -23.93
CA PHE A 15 9.32 -19.92 -22.80
C PHE A 15 9.34 -18.38 -22.73
N SER A 16 8.30 -17.74 -23.23
CA SER A 16 8.03 -16.34 -22.95
C SER A 16 7.60 -16.25 -21.48
N ALA A 17 8.51 -15.86 -20.60
CA ALA A 17 8.14 -15.46 -19.24
C ALA A 17 7.23 -14.22 -19.38
N VAL A 18 5.94 -14.38 -19.11
CA VAL A 18 5.02 -13.25 -18.97
C VAL A 18 5.45 -12.52 -17.70
N ALA A 19 6.15 -11.40 -17.87
CA ALA A 19 6.47 -10.53 -16.74
C ALA A 19 5.14 -10.03 -16.16
N SER A 20 4.80 -10.48 -14.96
CA SER A 20 3.65 -9.95 -14.23
C SER A 20 3.95 -8.49 -13.90
N ALA A 21 3.04 -7.59 -14.24
CA ALA A 21 3.17 -6.17 -13.91
C ALA A 21 3.20 -6.00 -12.38
N THR A 22 4.06 -5.10 -11.91
CA THR A 22 4.12 -4.77 -10.47
C THR A 22 2.91 -3.89 -10.12
N PRO A 23 2.07 -4.30 -9.15
CA PRO A 23 0.96 -3.47 -8.71
C PRO A 23 1.45 -2.13 -8.16
N ALA A 24 0.63 -1.11 -8.33
CA ALA A 24 0.93 0.24 -7.89
C ALA A 24 -0.20 0.83 -7.03
N MET A 25 0.15 1.77 -6.18
CA MET A 25 -0.80 2.54 -5.37
C MET A 25 -0.59 4.03 -5.64
N THR A 26 -1.67 4.79 -5.74
CA THR A 26 -1.61 6.25 -5.65
C THR A 26 -2.17 6.70 -4.31
N VAL A 27 -1.55 7.71 -3.72
CA VAL A 27 -2.03 8.32 -2.47
C VAL A 27 -2.10 9.82 -2.63
N LEU A 28 -3.27 10.37 -2.37
CA LEU A 28 -3.50 11.79 -2.28
C LEU A 28 -3.47 12.19 -0.81
N THR A 29 -2.49 12.99 -0.41
CA THR A 29 -2.42 13.59 0.93
C THR A 29 -3.19 14.90 0.92
N VAL A 30 -4.21 14.98 1.74
CA VAL A 30 -5.16 16.10 1.81
C VAL A 30 -5.20 16.65 3.22
N ASN A 31 -5.30 17.98 3.33
CA ASN A 31 -5.68 18.66 4.56
C ASN A 31 -7.07 19.27 4.41
N THR A 32 -7.88 19.13 5.45
CA THR A 32 -9.21 19.76 5.55
C THR A 32 -9.51 20.12 7.01
N ALA A 33 -10.37 21.11 7.20
CA ALA A 33 -10.84 21.47 8.53
C ALA A 33 -11.85 20.48 9.10
N ASP A 34 -12.48 19.66 8.24
CA ASP A 34 -13.44 18.63 8.62
C ASP A 34 -13.12 17.29 7.95
N PRO A 35 -12.19 16.50 8.54
CA PRO A 35 -11.82 15.19 8.01
C PRO A 35 -12.98 14.20 7.97
N LEU A 36 -13.93 14.28 8.90
CA LEU A 36 -15.07 13.37 8.95
C LEU A 36 -16.04 13.64 7.81
N ALA A 37 -16.39 14.90 7.55
CA ALA A 37 -17.22 15.26 6.41
C ALA A 37 -16.55 14.90 5.06
N TYR A 38 -15.21 15.04 4.97
CA TYR A 38 -14.47 14.58 3.80
C TYR A 38 -14.55 13.06 3.63
N ALA A 39 -14.44 12.28 4.72
CA ALA A 39 -14.58 10.83 4.68
C ALA A 39 -15.98 10.41 4.23
N GLU A 40 -17.05 11.04 4.73
CA GLU A 40 -18.43 10.75 4.31
C GLU A 40 -18.65 11.07 2.81
N TRP A 41 -18.10 12.18 2.33
CA TRP A 41 -18.10 12.47 0.90
C TRP A 41 -17.36 11.36 0.11
N THR A 42 -16.20 10.91 0.60
CA THR A 42 -15.43 9.85 -0.05
C THR A 42 -16.21 8.54 -0.11
N LYS A 43 -16.97 8.18 0.93
CA LYS A 43 -17.85 6.99 0.92
C LYS A 43 -18.93 7.06 -0.16
N SER A 44 -19.45 8.24 -0.43
CA SER A 44 -20.50 8.46 -1.43
C SER A 44 -19.99 8.59 -2.86
N SER A 45 -18.81 9.19 -3.04
CA SER A 45 -18.23 9.54 -4.35
C SER A 45 -17.09 8.62 -4.79
N GLY A 46 -16.46 7.91 -3.85
CA GLY A 46 -15.21 7.17 -4.05
C GLY A 46 -15.33 6.04 -5.06
N GLU A 47 -16.45 5.31 -5.10
CA GLU A 47 -16.66 4.25 -6.10
C GLU A 47 -16.68 4.82 -7.53
N ALA A 48 -17.42 5.91 -7.76
CA ALA A 48 -17.49 6.54 -9.08
C ALA A 48 -16.11 7.07 -9.52
N ILE A 49 -15.36 7.66 -8.59
CA ILE A 49 -13.99 8.14 -8.83
C ILE A 49 -13.08 6.97 -9.16
N ALA A 50 -13.01 5.94 -8.31
CA ALA A 50 -12.13 4.78 -8.47
C ALA A 50 -12.36 4.08 -9.81
N LYS A 51 -13.62 3.80 -10.17
CA LYS A 51 -13.99 3.22 -11.48
C LYS A 51 -13.54 4.10 -12.65
N SER A 52 -13.72 5.43 -12.53
CA SER A 52 -13.39 6.36 -13.62
C SER A 52 -11.90 6.51 -13.88
N VAL A 53 -11.05 6.18 -12.91
CA VAL A 53 -9.59 6.18 -13.04
C VAL A 53 -9.01 4.77 -13.25
N GLY A 54 -9.86 3.74 -13.27
CA GLY A 54 -9.45 2.36 -13.52
C GLY A 54 -8.77 1.68 -12.31
N ALA A 55 -9.06 2.13 -11.08
CA ALA A 55 -8.54 1.50 -9.88
C ALA A 55 -9.25 0.17 -9.57
N GLY A 56 -8.52 -0.81 -9.06
CA GLY A 56 -9.07 -2.08 -8.56
C GLY A 56 -9.63 -1.98 -7.14
N ALA A 57 -9.07 -1.10 -6.31
CA ALA A 57 -9.59 -0.78 -4.97
C ALA A 57 -9.25 0.66 -4.61
N GLY A 58 -9.95 1.21 -3.63
CA GLY A 58 -9.67 2.53 -3.10
C GLY A 58 -10.30 2.75 -1.72
N GLY A 59 -9.71 3.65 -0.95
CA GLY A 59 -10.14 3.93 0.40
C GLY A 59 -9.68 5.27 0.93
N ILE A 60 -10.14 5.58 2.12
CA ILE A 60 -9.82 6.78 2.87
C ILE A 60 -9.20 6.39 4.20
N CYS A 61 -8.16 7.10 4.63
CA CYS A 61 -7.53 6.93 5.93
C CYS A 61 -7.50 8.27 6.67
N LEU A 62 -7.94 8.28 7.89
CA LEU A 62 -7.88 9.41 8.80
C LEU A 62 -6.67 9.26 9.73
N SER A 63 -5.82 10.27 9.77
CA SER A 63 -4.64 10.28 10.65
C SER A 63 -5.04 10.32 12.12
N SER A 64 -4.41 9.49 12.94
CA SER A 64 -4.58 9.48 14.39
C SER A 64 -3.33 9.90 15.17
N GLY A 65 -2.15 9.84 14.55
CA GLY A 65 -0.89 10.27 15.14
C GLY A 65 0.22 10.38 14.11
N GLY A 66 1.25 11.20 14.38
CA GLY A 66 2.39 11.37 13.50
C GLY A 66 2.13 12.13 12.20
N TYR A 67 1.00 12.79 12.06
CA TYR A 67 0.67 13.63 10.90
C TYR A 67 1.48 14.92 10.89
N TYR A 68 1.76 15.47 9.69
CA TYR A 68 2.48 16.72 9.55
C TYR A 68 1.60 17.95 9.83
N ASN A 69 0.31 17.85 9.48
CA ASN A 69 -0.62 18.96 9.63
C ASN A 69 -1.95 18.49 10.23
N PRO A 70 -2.59 19.26 11.14
CA PRO A 70 -3.92 18.95 11.62
C PRO A 70 -4.92 18.79 10.46
N GLY A 71 -5.80 17.80 10.55
CA GLY A 71 -6.78 17.52 9.49
C GLY A 71 -6.20 16.79 8.26
N GLU A 72 -4.98 16.25 8.38
CA GLU A 72 -4.38 15.43 7.32
C GLU A 72 -5.07 14.08 7.21
N LEU A 73 -5.37 13.71 5.97
CA LEU A 73 -5.97 12.42 5.60
C LEU A 73 -5.37 11.93 4.28
N TYR A 74 -5.58 10.65 3.99
CA TYR A 74 -4.99 9.99 2.84
C TYR A 74 -6.08 9.28 2.03
N TYR A 75 -6.28 9.67 0.77
CA TYR A 75 -7.15 9.01 -0.18
C TYR A 75 -6.31 8.19 -1.14
N TRP A 76 -6.52 6.87 -1.16
CA TRP A 76 -5.67 5.95 -1.90
C TRP A 76 -6.44 5.13 -2.93
N HIS A 77 -5.73 4.74 -4.00
CA HIS A 77 -6.20 3.78 -4.99
C HIS A 77 -5.13 2.75 -5.29
N LEU A 78 -5.54 1.48 -5.46
CA LEU A 78 -4.71 0.39 -5.93
C LEU A 78 -4.97 0.11 -7.41
N PHE A 79 -3.90 -0.17 -8.14
CA PHE A 79 -3.89 -0.51 -9.55
C PHE A 79 -3.09 -1.78 -9.78
N ASP A 80 -3.40 -2.50 -10.86
CA ASP A 80 -2.69 -3.70 -11.27
C ASP A 80 -1.28 -3.42 -11.83
N SER A 81 -1.00 -2.16 -12.20
CA SER A 81 0.27 -1.77 -12.79
C SER A 81 0.58 -0.28 -12.59
N HIS A 82 1.86 0.08 -12.76
CA HIS A 82 2.28 1.48 -12.86
C HIS A 82 1.69 2.18 -14.09
N ALA A 83 1.52 1.45 -15.21
CA ALA A 83 0.91 2.03 -16.40
C ALA A 83 -0.53 2.49 -16.12
N SER A 84 -1.32 1.66 -15.42
CA SER A 84 -2.68 2.02 -14.99
C SER A 84 -2.66 3.18 -14.00
N ALA A 85 -1.78 3.15 -13.00
CA ALA A 85 -1.68 4.19 -11.97
C ALA A 85 -1.26 5.56 -12.54
N MET A 86 -0.22 5.58 -13.39
CA MET A 86 0.30 6.82 -14.00
C MET A 86 -0.59 7.33 -15.13
N GLY A 87 -1.35 6.44 -15.79
CA GLY A 87 -2.35 6.80 -16.80
C GLY A 87 -3.67 7.30 -16.23
N ALA A 88 -3.89 7.18 -14.92
CA ALA A 88 -5.10 7.61 -14.24
C ALA A 88 -5.28 9.14 -14.34
N ASN A 89 -6.39 9.57 -14.97
CA ASN A 89 -6.67 10.98 -15.15
C ASN A 89 -7.56 11.52 -14.01
N SER A 90 -6.93 12.12 -13.01
CA SER A 90 -7.61 12.75 -11.86
C SER A 90 -8.43 14.01 -12.22
N TYR A 91 -8.37 14.48 -13.46
CA TYR A 91 -9.12 15.63 -13.95
C TYR A 91 -10.20 15.24 -14.96
N ASN A 92 -10.54 13.94 -15.06
CA ASN A 92 -11.61 13.51 -15.94
C ASN A 92 -12.99 14.05 -15.49
N LYS A 93 -13.98 14.01 -16.39
CA LYS A 93 -15.31 14.59 -16.16
C LYS A 93 -16.00 14.02 -14.91
N THR A 94 -15.83 12.72 -14.62
CA THR A 94 -16.44 12.06 -13.46
C THR A 94 -15.80 12.58 -12.17
N VAL A 95 -14.46 12.55 -12.07
CA VAL A 95 -13.74 13.07 -10.89
C VAL A 95 -14.13 14.52 -10.62
N MET A 96 -14.11 15.36 -11.66
CA MET A 96 -14.48 16.79 -11.52
C MET A 96 -15.95 16.98 -11.14
N GLY A 97 -16.83 16.07 -11.57
CA GLY A 97 -18.24 16.06 -11.18
C GLY A 97 -18.45 15.68 -9.71
N GLU A 98 -17.73 14.66 -9.23
CA GLU A 98 -17.79 14.24 -7.84
C GLU A 98 -17.16 15.30 -6.90
N LEU A 99 -16.06 15.93 -7.32
CA LEU A 99 -15.45 17.01 -6.55
C LEU A 99 -16.35 18.22 -6.32
N LYS A 100 -17.28 18.50 -7.24
CA LYS A 100 -18.28 19.57 -7.04
C LYS A 100 -19.31 19.29 -5.94
N LYS A 101 -19.44 18.02 -5.53
CA LYS A 101 -20.32 17.60 -4.43
C LYS A 101 -19.64 17.70 -3.06
N LEU A 102 -18.33 17.93 -3.05
CA LEU A 102 -17.56 18.09 -1.81
C LEU A 102 -17.84 19.48 -1.23
N ASP A 103 -18.47 19.51 -0.06
CA ASP A 103 -18.89 20.75 0.62
C ASP A 103 -17.92 21.12 1.78
N VAL A 104 -16.68 20.69 1.69
CA VAL A 104 -15.64 21.08 2.65
C VAL A 104 -14.40 21.56 1.93
N PRO A 105 -13.79 22.68 2.38
CA PRO A 105 -12.52 23.15 1.83
C PRO A 105 -11.43 22.09 2.02
N ARG A 106 -10.58 21.94 1.01
CA ARG A 106 -9.42 21.05 1.08
C ARG A 106 -8.19 21.68 0.44
N VAL A 107 -7.03 21.28 0.94
CA VAL A 107 -5.75 21.51 0.30
C VAL A 107 -5.14 20.15 -0.04
N VAL A 108 -4.83 19.93 -1.31
CA VAL A 108 -4.06 18.76 -1.73
C VAL A 108 -2.58 19.09 -1.57
N ASN A 109 -1.94 18.42 -0.61
CA ASN A 109 -0.52 18.66 -0.32
C ASN A 109 0.39 17.86 -1.27
N ARG A 110 0.01 16.60 -1.54
CA ARG A 110 0.79 15.68 -2.36
C ARG A 110 -0.11 14.71 -3.10
N SER A 111 0.43 14.19 -4.20
CA SER A 111 -0.08 13.03 -4.91
C SER A 111 1.11 12.16 -5.27
N ASP A 112 1.23 11.03 -4.61
CA ASP A 112 2.39 10.14 -4.74
C ASP A 112 1.98 8.82 -5.40
N VAL A 113 2.94 8.21 -6.12
CA VAL A 113 2.83 6.88 -6.71
C VAL A 113 3.81 5.96 -6.00
N TYR A 114 3.35 4.75 -5.68
CA TYR A 114 4.12 3.72 -5.00
C TYR A 114 4.11 2.42 -5.82
N SER A 115 5.21 1.68 -5.77
CA SER A 115 5.22 0.25 -6.12
C SER A 115 4.78 -0.56 -4.91
N VAL A 116 3.91 -1.55 -5.10
CA VAL A 116 3.65 -2.56 -4.09
C VAL A 116 4.76 -3.62 -4.20
N VAL A 117 5.71 -3.61 -3.24
CA VAL A 117 6.87 -4.52 -3.26
C VAL A 117 6.70 -5.73 -2.35
N MET A 118 5.78 -5.64 -1.39
CA MET A 118 5.32 -6.73 -0.56
C MET A 118 3.81 -6.57 -0.37
N PRO A 119 2.97 -7.32 -1.10
CA PRO A 119 1.52 -7.22 -0.95
C PRO A 119 1.06 -7.79 0.40
N SER A 120 -0.06 -7.26 0.93
CA SER A 120 -0.74 -7.87 2.07
C SER A 120 -1.32 -9.24 1.68
N ALA A 121 -1.49 -10.12 2.66
CA ALA A 121 -2.07 -11.45 2.44
C ALA A 121 -3.60 -11.44 2.21
N GLY A 122 -4.29 -10.32 2.46
CA GLY A 122 -5.74 -10.19 2.38
C GLY A 122 -6.24 -9.56 1.08
N SER A 123 -7.54 -9.73 0.82
CA SER A 123 -8.29 -8.98 -0.19
C SER A 123 -9.10 -7.90 0.51
N TYR A 124 -9.34 -6.79 -0.20
CA TYR A 124 -10.21 -5.71 0.27
C TYR A 124 -11.66 -5.94 -0.16
N SER A 125 -12.59 -5.66 0.74
CA SER A 125 -14.02 -5.55 0.46
C SER A 125 -14.51 -4.15 0.82
N ARG A 126 -15.49 -3.63 0.10
CA ARG A 126 -16.09 -2.34 0.44
C ARG A 126 -16.69 -2.37 1.84
N GLY A 127 -16.36 -1.36 2.65
CA GLY A 127 -16.77 -1.25 4.04
C GLY A 127 -15.79 -1.88 5.04
N ASP A 128 -14.74 -2.58 4.57
CA ASP A 128 -13.69 -3.05 5.47
C ASP A 128 -13.02 -1.86 6.16
N THR A 129 -12.85 -1.98 7.48
CA THR A 129 -12.13 -1.01 8.30
C THR A 129 -10.92 -1.65 8.93
N PHE A 130 -9.83 -0.89 9.02
CA PHE A 130 -8.58 -1.34 9.61
C PHE A 130 -7.78 -0.17 10.17
N ALA A 131 -6.85 -0.45 11.06
CA ALA A 131 -5.89 0.52 11.55
C ALA A 131 -4.50 0.19 11.06
N ASN A 132 -3.72 1.24 10.80
CA ASN A 132 -2.34 1.12 10.32
C ASN A 132 -1.37 1.88 11.22
N TRP A 133 -0.20 1.27 11.42
CA TRP A 133 1.02 1.98 11.73
C TRP A 133 1.93 1.95 10.49
N ASN A 134 2.27 3.13 9.99
CA ASN A 134 3.09 3.30 8.81
C ASN A 134 4.48 3.79 9.21
N VAL A 135 5.51 3.23 8.61
CA VAL A 135 6.90 3.60 8.87
C VAL A 135 7.60 3.86 7.55
N VAL A 136 8.04 5.11 7.36
CA VAL A 136 8.91 5.47 6.23
C VAL A 136 10.35 5.20 6.62
N VAL A 137 11.05 4.46 5.78
CA VAL A 137 12.43 4.03 6.00
C VAL A 137 13.31 4.30 4.78
N GLU A 138 14.55 4.68 5.05
CA GLU A 138 15.65 4.67 4.10
C GLU A 138 16.43 3.36 4.30
N THR A 139 16.69 2.63 3.22
CA THR A 139 17.46 1.37 3.25
C THR A 139 18.26 1.20 1.98
N ASP A 140 19.50 0.76 2.11
CA ASP A 140 20.38 0.32 1.03
C ASP A 140 20.30 -1.21 0.78
N GLN A 141 19.50 -1.93 1.59
CA GLN A 141 19.33 -3.37 1.56
C GLN A 141 17.85 -3.77 1.40
N PRO A 142 17.11 -3.26 0.39
CA PRO A 142 15.66 -3.44 0.32
C PRO A 142 15.23 -4.91 0.26
N ALA A 143 15.96 -5.77 -0.45
CA ALA A 143 15.62 -7.19 -0.54
C ALA A 143 15.79 -7.92 0.81
N ALA A 144 16.88 -7.66 1.55
CA ALA A 144 17.12 -8.24 2.88
C ALA A 144 16.08 -7.73 3.89
N TYR A 145 15.73 -6.45 3.81
CA TYR A 145 14.72 -5.84 4.64
C TYR A 145 13.32 -6.45 4.40
N MET A 146 12.92 -6.67 3.13
CA MET A 146 11.67 -7.36 2.80
C MET A 146 11.65 -8.80 3.29
N ALA A 147 12.76 -9.54 3.16
CA ALA A 147 12.88 -10.89 3.71
C ALA A 147 12.75 -10.90 5.25
N GLY A 148 13.29 -9.89 5.93
CA GLY A 148 13.10 -9.69 7.38
C GLY A 148 11.63 -9.47 7.74
N LEU A 149 10.91 -8.64 6.98
CA LEU A 149 9.47 -8.41 7.21
C LEU A 149 8.63 -9.67 7.00
N GLN A 150 8.98 -10.52 6.03
CA GLN A 150 8.31 -11.81 5.85
C GLN A 150 8.54 -12.75 7.06
N ARG A 151 9.77 -12.76 7.62
CA ARG A 151 10.04 -13.51 8.87
C ARG A 151 9.25 -12.93 10.05
N MET A 152 9.16 -11.60 10.16
CA MET A 152 8.35 -10.94 11.21
C MET A 152 6.86 -11.31 11.05
N GLN A 153 6.34 -11.34 9.82
CA GLN A 153 4.96 -11.77 9.56
C GLN A 153 4.71 -13.21 10.03
N ALA A 154 5.62 -14.13 9.71
CA ALA A 154 5.51 -15.53 10.14
C ALA A 154 5.58 -15.64 11.67
N ALA A 155 6.57 -15.00 12.29
CA ALA A 155 6.72 -15.01 13.75
C ALA A 155 5.52 -14.37 14.47
N ALA A 156 4.96 -13.29 13.94
CA ALA A 156 3.73 -12.68 14.47
C ALA A 156 2.56 -13.67 14.41
N THR A 157 2.39 -14.37 13.31
CA THR A 157 1.32 -15.38 13.16
C THR A 157 1.47 -16.51 14.17
N ASP A 158 2.69 -17.02 14.37
CA ASP A 158 3.00 -18.10 15.31
C ASP A 158 2.79 -17.68 16.78
N ASN A 159 2.84 -16.36 17.07
CA ASN A 159 2.68 -15.80 18.40
C ASN A 159 1.32 -15.12 18.62
N GLY A 160 0.30 -15.51 17.86
CA GLY A 160 -1.09 -15.08 18.09
C GLY A 160 -1.47 -13.75 17.44
N PHE A 161 -0.64 -13.22 16.54
CA PHE A 161 -0.90 -12.00 15.75
C PHE A 161 -1.16 -12.31 14.27
N GLY A 162 -1.86 -13.41 13.96
CA GLY A 162 -2.20 -13.80 12.60
C GLY A 162 -3.16 -12.83 11.89
N ASP A 163 -3.78 -11.92 12.64
CA ASP A 163 -4.62 -10.81 12.16
C ASP A 163 -3.84 -9.51 11.89
N ILE A 164 -2.54 -9.49 12.17
CA ILE A 164 -1.63 -8.41 11.78
C ILE A 164 -0.98 -8.77 10.43
N SER A 165 -1.00 -7.82 9.51
CA SER A 165 -0.36 -7.98 8.20
C SER A 165 0.65 -6.88 7.92
N PHE A 166 1.67 -7.22 7.12
CA PHE A 166 2.70 -6.30 6.66
C PHE A 166 2.57 -6.08 5.17
N THR A 167 2.60 -4.81 4.75
CA THR A 167 2.64 -4.43 3.34
C THR A 167 3.83 -3.52 3.12
N GLY A 168 4.60 -3.77 2.07
CA GLY A 168 5.75 -2.95 1.69
C GLY A 168 5.47 -2.15 0.43
N TYR A 169 5.76 -0.87 0.47
CA TYR A 169 5.65 0.06 -0.65
C TYR A 169 7.00 0.73 -0.89
N ALA A 170 7.36 0.95 -2.16
CA ALA A 170 8.50 1.80 -2.54
C ALA A 170 7.98 3.09 -3.17
N PHE A 171 8.40 4.25 -2.66
CA PHE A 171 8.03 5.55 -3.21
C PHE A 171 8.64 5.73 -4.60
N GLN A 172 7.79 5.98 -5.61
CA GLN A 172 8.21 6.27 -6.97
C GLN A 172 8.24 7.77 -7.27
N THR A 173 7.43 8.54 -6.55
CA THR A 173 7.34 10.00 -6.72
C THR A 173 7.33 10.70 -5.37
N GLY A 174 7.42 12.04 -5.40
CA GLY A 174 7.40 12.89 -4.21
C GLY A 174 8.74 12.99 -3.49
N PRO A 175 8.78 13.69 -2.34
CA PRO A 175 10.03 13.96 -1.61
C PRO A 175 10.68 12.71 -1.01
N GLU A 176 9.93 11.63 -0.85
CA GLU A 176 10.41 10.36 -0.31
C GLU A 176 10.79 9.34 -1.41
N ALA A 177 10.86 9.76 -2.69
CA ALA A 177 11.23 8.88 -3.80
C ALA A 177 12.55 8.15 -3.52
N GLY A 178 12.53 6.82 -3.68
CA GLY A 178 13.65 5.94 -3.33
C GLY A 178 13.58 5.35 -1.92
N ASN A 179 12.78 5.90 -1.02
CA ASN A 179 12.51 5.32 0.29
C ASN A 179 11.40 4.26 0.21
N MET A 180 11.21 3.55 1.32
CA MET A 180 10.14 2.57 1.47
C MET A 180 9.17 2.99 2.56
N MET A 181 7.91 2.60 2.42
CA MET A 181 6.91 2.66 3.48
C MET A 181 6.48 1.25 3.83
N ILE A 182 6.58 0.91 5.10
CA ILE A 182 6.07 -0.34 5.65
C ILE A 182 4.78 -0.02 6.40
N VAL A 183 3.75 -0.76 6.06
CA VAL A 183 2.44 -0.66 6.71
C VAL A 183 2.25 -1.90 7.57
N VAL A 184 2.09 -1.70 8.87
CA VAL A 184 1.63 -2.72 9.81
C VAL A 184 0.14 -2.48 10.00
N GLN A 185 -0.66 -3.41 9.50
CA GLN A 185 -2.13 -3.32 9.48
C GLN A 185 -2.75 -4.33 10.44
N GLY A 186 -3.74 -3.90 11.19
CA GLY A 186 -4.56 -4.76 12.04
C GLY A 186 -6.03 -4.34 12.03
N PRO A 187 -6.93 -5.13 12.62
CA PRO A 187 -8.36 -4.84 12.64
C PRO A 187 -8.70 -3.57 13.44
N SER A 188 -7.84 -3.15 14.35
CA SER A 188 -8.03 -1.96 15.18
C SER A 188 -6.71 -1.38 15.69
N GLY A 189 -6.72 -0.15 16.17
CA GLY A 189 -5.52 0.54 16.67
C GLY A 189 -4.94 -0.10 17.93
N ASP A 190 -5.79 -0.58 18.84
CA ASP A 190 -5.38 -1.31 20.04
C ASP A 190 -4.72 -2.64 19.69
N ARG A 191 -5.18 -3.33 18.63
CA ARG A 191 -4.56 -4.57 18.16
C ARG A 191 -3.17 -4.33 17.55
N VAL A 192 -3.03 -3.26 16.76
CA VAL A 192 -1.71 -2.83 16.26
C VAL A 192 -0.80 -2.41 17.43
N GLY A 193 -1.33 -1.69 18.43
CA GLY A 193 -0.60 -1.33 19.63
C GLY A 193 -0.12 -2.54 20.42
N ALA A 194 -0.99 -3.53 20.66
CA ALA A 194 -0.61 -4.78 21.32
C ALA A 194 0.49 -5.54 20.58
N PHE A 195 0.48 -5.54 19.24
CA PHE A 195 1.59 -6.09 18.47
C PHE A 195 2.89 -5.31 18.69
N LEU A 196 2.85 -3.98 18.75
CA LEU A 196 4.03 -3.15 18.97
C LEU A 196 4.61 -3.32 20.38
N ASP A 197 3.78 -3.61 21.39
CA ASP A 197 4.21 -3.91 22.76
C ASP A 197 5.09 -5.18 22.81
N GLU A 198 4.92 -6.11 21.86
CA GLU A 198 5.74 -7.33 21.73
C GLU A 198 7.10 -7.09 21.08
N SER A 199 7.43 -5.89 20.66
CA SER A 199 8.68 -5.59 19.92
C SER A 199 9.96 -5.98 20.67
N SER A 200 9.92 -6.09 22.00
CA SER A 200 10.99 -6.53 22.87
C SER A 200 10.83 -7.97 23.39
N SER A 201 9.83 -8.70 22.96
CA SER A 201 9.63 -10.11 23.33
C SER A 201 10.73 -11.01 22.75
N ASP A 202 10.90 -12.20 23.32
CA ASP A 202 11.95 -13.15 22.89
C ASP A 202 11.81 -13.56 21.41
N TRP A 203 10.61 -13.55 20.87
CA TRP A 203 10.35 -13.89 19.46
C TRP A 203 10.57 -12.72 18.51
N ALA A 204 10.27 -11.48 18.92
CA ALA A 204 10.35 -10.29 18.06
C ALA A 204 11.71 -9.59 18.13
N ALA A 205 12.31 -9.50 19.30
CA ALA A 205 13.54 -8.73 19.53
C ALA A 205 14.71 -9.10 18.60
N PRO A 206 14.98 -10.37 18.27
CA PRO A 206 16.05 -10.71 17.32
C PRO A 206 15.80 -10.13 15.93
N ILE A 207 14.57 -10.18 15.42
CA ILE A 207 14.20 -9.65 14.09
C ILE A 207 14.24 -8.12 14.10
N MET A 208 13.78 -7.50 15.19
CA MET A 208 13.85 -6.04 15.36
C MET A 208 15.29 -5.53 15.40
N ALA A 209 16.20 -6.30 16.01
CA ALA A 209 17.63 -5.99 16.02
C ALA A 209 18.25 -6.04 14.61
N GLU A 210 17.86 -7.02 13.78
CA GLU A 210 18.27 -7.06 12.37
C GLU A 210 17.82 -5.79 11.61
N PHE A 211 16.58 -5.36 11.82
CA PHE A 211 16.06 -4.15 11.17
C PHE A 211 16.85 -2.89 11.49
N SER A 212 17.34 -2.75 12.73
CA SER A 212 18.14 -1.57 13.12
C SER A 212 19.44 -1.45 12.32
N GLY A 213 20.00 -2.56 11.83
CA GLY A 213 21.18 -2.57 10.96
C GLY A 213 20.89 -2.38 9.48
N MET A 214 19.61 -2.47 9.05
CA MET A 214 19.21 -2.43 7.64
C MET A 214 18.48 -1.16 7.25
N ARG A 215 18.01 -0.36 8.20
CA ARG A 215 17.16 0.81 7.90
C ARG A 215 17.45 2.00 8.78
N LYS A 216 17.17 3.17 8.26
CA LYS A 216 17.06 4.41 9.01
C LYS A 216 15.60 4.86 9.01
N LEU A 217 15.01 5.01 10.20
CA LEU A 217 13.65 5.51 10.34
C LEU A 217 13.61 6.99 9.96
N LYS A 218 12.68 7.36 9.08
CA LYS A 218 12.48 8.74 8.62
C LYS A 218 11.25 9.35 9.27
N HIS A 219 10.14 8.60 9.28
CA HIS A 219 8.85 9.08 9.76
C HIS A 219 7.97 7.89 10.14
N GLY A 220 7.11 8.09 11.14
CA GLY A 220 6.12 7.11 11.55
C GLY A 220 4.79 7.81 11.83
N PHE A 221 3.68 7.20 11.40
CA PHE A 221 2.35 7.74 11.60
C PHE A 221 1.31 6.64 11.69
N THR A 222 0.21 6.94 12.40
CA THR A 222 -0.91 6.02 12.59
C THR A 222 -2.18 6.57 11.96
N MET A 223 -3.04 5.68 11.49
CA MET A 223 -4.30 6.05 10.88
C MET A 223 -5.34 4.93 10.98
N THR A 224 -6.61 5.32 10.88
CA THR A 224 -7.73 4.39 10.68
C THR A 224 -8.26 4.56 9.27
N CYS A 225 -8.47 3.44 8.59
CA CYS A 225 -8.83 3.41 7.18
C CYS A 225 -10.18 2.72 6.97
N GLU A 226 -10.85 3.10 5.87
CA GLU A 226 -12.03 2.42 5.36
C GLU A 226 -11.91 2.23 3.86
N VAL A 227 -12.27 1.04 3.36
CA VAL A 227 -12.33 0.73 1.94
C VAL A 227 -13.66 1.26 1.37
N VAL A 228 -13.59 2.17 0.42
CA VAL A 228 -14.78 2.76 -0.21
C VAL A 228 -15.15 2.10 -1.53
N TYR A 229 -14.21 1.40 -2.14
CA TYR A 229 -14.36 0.65 -3.37
C TYR A 229 -13.41 -0.55 -3.44
N ALA A 230 -13.93 -1.70 -3.86
CA ALA A 230 -13.15 -2.84 -4.32
C ALA A 230 -13.85 -3.46 -5.53
N ALA A 231 -13.10 -3.72 -6.60
CA ALA A 231 -13.61 -4.47 -7.75
C ALA A 231 -13.87 -5.92 -7.31
N MET A 232 -15.05 -6.44 -7.66
CA MET A 232 -15.41 -7.85 -7.43
C MET A 232 -14.72 -8.76 -8.43
#